data_e210ec7f04895dd6e9980bb58b5eb31f
#
_entry.id   e210ec7f04895dd6e9980bb58b5eb31f
#
_cell.length_a   1.000
_cell.length_b   1.000
_cell.length_c   1.000
_cell.angle_alpha   90.00
_cell.angle_beta   90.00
_cell.angle_gamma   90.00
#
_symmetry.space_group_name_H-M   'P 1'
#
loop_
_entity.id
_entity.type
_entity.pdbx_description
1 polymer ?
#
loop_
_entity_poly.entity_id
_entity_poly.type
_entity_poly.pdbx_seq_one_letter_code
_entity_poly.pdbx_strand_id
1 'polypeptide(L)' 'MKYNKEKLEQHIEELSNMTIYVGDEIVWEGQCGQSDHFDKLSKPEQIALVDIFAKMKGLKESLLMYKSWFENTK' A
#
# COMPACT_ATOMS: atom_id res chain seq x y z
N MET A 1 -14.66 -20.52 -1.20
CA MET A 1 -13.32 -20.09 -1.61
C MET A 1 -12.30 -20.60 -0.61
N LYS A 2 -11.24 -21.21 -1.08
CA LYS A 2 -10.18 -21.69 -0.18
C LYS A 2 -9.25 -20.55 0.22
N TYR A 3 -8.93 -20.50 1.50
CA TYR A 3 -7.93 -19.58 2.02
C TYR A 3 -6.54 -20.02 1.54
N ASN A 4 -5.80 -19.12 0.93
CA ASN A 4 -4.42 -19.37 0.51
C ASN A 4 -3.50 -18.41 1.25
N LYS A 5 -2.95 -18.89 2.35
CA LYS A 5 -2.10 -18.09 3.23
C LYS A 5 -0.88 -17.53 2.50
N GLU A 6 -0.22 -18.35 1.68
CA GLU A 6 1.00 -17.94 0.99
C GLU A 6 0.75 -16.80 0.02
N LYS A 7 -0.34 -16.89 -0.76
CA LYS A 7 -0.68 -15.82 -1.70
C LYS A 7 -1.11 -14.56 -0.99
N LEU A 8 -1.84 -14.69 0.11
CA LEU A 8 -2.26 -13.52 0.89
C LEU A 8 -1.06 -12.81 1.49
N GLU A 9 -0.12 -13.56 2.06
CA GLU A 9 1.12 -12.99 2.60
C GLU A 9 1.94 -12.31 1.50
N GLN A 10 1.98 -12.91 0.31
CA GLN A 10 2.66 -12.32 -0.84
C GLN A 10 2.05 -10.98 -1.23
N HIS A 11 0.72 -10.88 -1.27
CA HIS A 11 0.04 -9.63 -1.60
C HIS A 11 0.33 -8.55 -0.56
N ILE A 12 0.35 -8.92 0.71
CA ILE A 12 0.67 -7.98 1.80
C ILE A 12 2.11 -7.47 1.63
N GLU A 13 3.04 -8.37 1.33
CA GLU A 13 4.43 -8.01 1.11
C GLU A 13 4.60 -7.09 -0.10
N GLU A 14 3.89 -7.39 -1.20
CA GLU A 14 3.93 -6.55 -2.40
C GLU A 14 3.46 -5.13 -2.11
N LEU A 15 2.37 -4.97 -1.35
CA LEU A 15 1.89 -3.66 -0.96
C LEU A 15 2.88 -2.93 -0.05
N SER A 16 3.54 -3.67 0.85
CA SER A 16 4.52 -3.09 1.77
C SER A 16 5.76 -2.58 1.06
N ASN A 17 6.09 -3.14 -0.10
CA ASN A 17 7.30 -2.81 -0.85
C ASN A 17 7.03 -1.99 -2.11
N MET A 18 5.77 -1.64 -2.36
CA MET A 18 5.40 -0.93 -3.58
C MET A 18 6.02 0.45 -3.62
N THR A 19 6.55 0.81 -4.80
CA THR A 19 7.11 2.12 -5.07
C THR A 19 6.24 2.81 -6.10
N ILE A 20 5.92 4.08 -5.86
CA ILE A 20 5.09 4.87 -6.77
C ILE A 20 5.93 5.99 -7.35
N TYR A 21 5.88 6.13 -8.67
CA TYR A 21 6.61 7.15 -9.42
C TYR A 21 5.65 8.19 -10.00
N VAL A 22 6.12 9.42 -10.10
CA VAL A 22 5.53 10.43 -10.98
C VAL A 22 6.65 10.84 -11.92
N GLY A 23 6.50 10.52 -13.20
CA GLY A 23 7.61 10.62 -14.14
C GLY A 23 8.73 9.68 -13.71
N ASP A 24 9.93 10.23 -13.57
CA ASP A 24 11.09 9.46 -13.13
C ASP A 24 11.38 9.58 -11.64
N GLU A 25 10.54 10.32 -10.90
CA GLU A 25 10.77 10.59 -9.50
C GLU A 25 9.93 9.69 -8.60
N ILE A 26 10.55 9.15 -7.56
CA ILE A 26 9.86 8.36 -6.55
C ILE A 26 9.09 9.29 -5.62
N VAL A 27 7.78 9.08 -5.49
CA VAL A 27 6.95 9.88 -4.58
C VAL A 27 6.50 9.09 -3.35
N TRP A 28 6.59 7.77 -3.40
CA TRP A 28 6.20 6.91 -2.30
C TRP A 28 7.00 5.61 -2.33
N GLU A 29 7.53 5.21 -1.16
CA GLU A 29 8.10 3.89 -0.95
C GLU A 29 7.33 3.21 0.16
N GLY A 30 6.91 1.97 -0.08
CA GLY A 30 6.01 1.26 0.83
C GLY A 30 6.51 1.15 2.27
N GLN A 31 7.83 1.09 2.47
CA GLN A 31 8.42 0.98 3.80
C GLN A 31 8.73 2.33 4.42
N CYS A 32 9.02 3.33 3.60
CA CYS A 32 9.46 4.66 4.06
C CYS A 32 8.37 5.73 3.98
N GLY A 33 7.32 5.50 3.17
CA GLY A 33 6.25 6.47 2.98
C GLY A 33 6.58 7.51 1.92
N GLN A 34 6.08 8.73 2.12
CA GLN A 34 6.27 9.81 1.15
C GLN A 34 7.73 10.23 1.05
N SER A 35 8.17 10.51 -0.19
CA SER A 35 9.50 11.05 -0.43
C SER A 35 9.47 12.57 -0.48
N ASP A 36 10.65 13.19 -0.52
CA ASP A 36 10.77 14.64 -0.64
C ASP A 36 10.20 15.18 -1.96
N HIS A 37 10.16 14.37 -2.99
CA HIS A 37 9.62 14.77 -4.29
C HIS A 37 8.11 15.02 -4.25
N PHE A 38 7.41 14.41 -3.30
CA PHE A 38 5.98 14.65 -3.11
C PHE A 38 5.69 16.14 -2.85
N ASP A 39 6.52 16.79 -2.04
CA ASP A 39 6.33 18.20 -1.70
C ASP A 39 6.55 19.14 -2.88
N LYS A 40 7.22 18.68 -3.93
CA LYS A 40 7.49 19.46 -5.13
C LYS A 40 6.37 19.39 -6.17
N LEU A 41 5.39 18.53 -5.95
CA LEU A 41 4.27 18.38 -6.87
C LEU A 41 3.24 19.49 -6.70
N SER A 42 2.41 19.69 -7.73
CA SER A 42 1.31 20.64 -7.65
C SER A 42 0.27 20.18 -6.62
N LYS A 43 -0.54 21.11 -6.11
CA LYS A 43 -1.59 20.77 -5.14
C LYS A 43 -2.56 19.70 -5.64
N PRO A 44 -3.11 19.79 -6.88
CA PRO A 44 -3.98 18.74 -7.39
C PRO A 44 -3.32 17.36 -7.42
N GLU A 45 -2.06 17.30 -7.80
CA GLU A 45 -1.32 16.03 -7.82
C GLU A 45 -1.12 15.46 -6.40
N GLN A 46 -0.79 16.34 -5.46
CA GLN A 46 -0.64 15.93 -4.05
C GLN A 46 -1.95 15.36 -3.50
N ILE A 47 -3.07 16.01 -3.78
CA ILE A 47 -4.38 15.56 -3.31
C ILE A 47 -4.73 14.19 -3.87
N ALA A 48 -4.51 14.01 -5.18
CA ALA A 48 -4.78 12.73 -5.83
C ALA A 48 -3.91 11.60 -5.25
N LEU A 49 -2.63 11.88 -5.02
CA LEU A 49 -1.70 10.88 -4.49
C LEU A 49 -2.00 10.53 -3.03
N VAL A 50 -2.38 11.50 -2.21
CA VAL A 50 -2.76 11.24 -0.82
C VAL A 50 -3.95 10.28 -0.77
N ASP A 51 -4.92 10.45 -1.66
CA ASP A 51 -6.06 9.54 -1.75
C ASP A 51 -5.61 8.12 -2.09
N ILE A 52 -4.69 7.99 -3.06
CA ILE A 52 -4.13 6.69 -3.44
C ILE A 52 -3.37 6.05 -2.28
N PHE A 53 -2.54 6.82 -1.59
CA PHE A 53 -1.76 6.32 -0.45
C PHE A 53 -2.67 5.82 0.67
N ALA A 54 -3.75 6.58 0.96
CA ALA A 54 -4.72 6.19 1.97
C ALA A 54 -5.42 4.88 1.60
N LYS A 55 -5.78 4.71 0.33
CA LYS A 55 -6.42 3.49 -0.16
C LYS A 55 -5.49 2.30 -0.09
N MET A 56 -4.21 2.48 -0.43
CA MET A 56 -3.21 1.43 -0.35
C MET A 56 -3.00 0.98 1.10
N LYS A 57 -2.89 1.92 2.01
CA LYS A 57 -2.75 1.62 3.44
C LYS A 57 -3.97 0.89 3.97
N GLY A 58 -5.17 1.35 3.60
CA GLY A 58 -6.43 0.72 3.98
C GLY A 58 -6.54 -0.69 3.45
N LEU A 59 -6.13 -0.91 2.20
CA LEU A 59 -6.14 -2.25 1.61
C LEU A 59 -5.19 -3.19 2.36
N LYS A 60 -3.99 -2.73 2.66
CA LYS A 60 -3.02 -3.53 3.41
C LYS A 60 -3.57 -3.91 4.78
N GLU A 61 -4.16 -2.95 5.50
CA GLU A 61 -4.76 -3.20 6.81
C GLU A 61 -5.90 -4.21 6.71
N SER A 62 -6.75 -4.09 5.69
CA SER A 62 -7.84 -5.02 5.45
C SER A 62 -7.33 -6.43 5.18
N LEU A 63 -6.26 -6.57 4.41
CA LEU A 63 -5.66 -7.88 4.13
C LEU A 63 -5.07 -8.50 5.40
N LEU A 64 -4.45 -7.70 6.26
CA LEU A 64 -3.92 -8.17 7.54
C LEU A 64 -5.05 -8.65 8.46
N MET A 65 -6.15 -7.92 8.52
CA MET A 65 -7.32 -8.32 9.29
C MET A 65 -7.94 -9.61 8.75
N TYR A 66 -8.04 -9.72 7.44
CA TYR A 66 -8.56 -10.90 6.77
C TYR A 66 -7.71 -12.13 7.09
N LYS A 67 -6.40 -11.98 7.02
CA LYS A 67 -5.46 -13.04 7.37
C LYS A 67 -5.64 -13.46 8.83
N SER A 68 -5.69 -12.51 9.73
CA SER A 68 -5.89 -12.78 11.17
C SER A 68 -7.21 -13.51 11.41
N TRP A 69 -8.28 -13.09 10.76
CA TRP A 69 -9.57 -13.73 10.88
C TRP A 69 -9.50 -15.20 10.47
N PHE A 70 -8.90 -15.51 9.33
CA PHE A 70 -8.76 -16.89 8.87
C PHE A 70 -7.91 -17.74 9.81
N GLU A 71 -6.83 -17.18 10.35
CA GLU A 71 -5.95 -17.90 11.25
C GLU A 71 -6.60 -18.18 12.61
N ASN A 72 -7.52 -17.32 13.04
CA ASN A 72 -8.17 -17.46 14.35
C ASN A 72 -9.48 -18.22 14.31
N THR A 73 -10.01 -18.55 13.14
CA THR A 73 -11.29 -19.25 13.01
C THR A 73 -11.17 -20.77 12.85
N LYS A 74 -9.98 -21.31 12.94
CA LYS A 74 -9.75 -22.76 12.87
C LYS A 74 -10.15 -23.49 14.14
#